data_566353eb86a55d38995d3d3cdcfda64f
#
_entry.id   566353eb86a55d38995d3d3cdcfda64f
#
_cell.length_a   1.000
_cell.length_b   1.000
_cell.length_c   1.000
_cell.angle_alpha   90.00
_cell.angle_beta   90.00
_cell.angle_gamma   90.00
#
_symmetry.space_group_name_H-M   'P 1'
#
loop_
_entity.id
_entity.type
_entity.pdbx_description
1 polymer ?
#
loop_
_entity_poly.entity_id
_entity_poly.type
_entity_poly.pdbx_seq_one_letter_code
_entity_poly.pdbx_strand_id
1 'polypeptide(L)'
;AILNVHAKGKNFSDKISIAQIAQRTIGFSGADLANLLNEAAILATRRRKNSISMAEVNTSMDRIIIGLEGKQVLRVKARQLTAFHEMGHAFVGSLVNDNEGIEKLTLIPRGNTQGTTWRTPSPSSYSSRKIFINQILVAIAGRAAEEVVNGTGECTVGAQQDIATMTRTV
;
A
#
# COMPACT_ATOMS: atom_id res chain seq x y z
N ALA A 1 6.96 1.07 -22.48
CA ALA A 1 6.85 2.18 -23.44
C ALA A 1 6.57 3.50 -22.71
N ILE A 2 5.42 3.68 -21.99
CA ILE A 2 5.00 4.97 -21.34
C ILE A 2 6.05 5.49 -20.35
N LEU A 3 6.52 4.66 -19.40
CA LEU A 3 7.56 5.06 -18.44
C LEU A 3 8.83 5.57 -19.12
N ASN A 4 9.25 4.96 -20.24
CA ASN A 4 10.43 5.42 -20.97
C ASN A 4 10.27 6.84 -21.55
N VAL A 5 9.05 7.20 -21.94
CA VAL A 5 8.76 8.57 -22.43
C VAL A 5 8.93 9.56 -21.28
N HIS A 6 8.36 9.28 -20.12
CA HIS A 6 8.41 10.19 -18.97
C HIS A 6 9.73 10.14 -18.19
N ALA A 7 10.58 9.12 -18.44
CA ALA A 7 11.93 9.03 -17.88
C ALA A 7 12.96 9.91 -18.62
N LYS A 8 12.64 10.35 -19.84
CA LYS A 8 13.55 11.23 -20.62
C LYS A 8 13.88 12.50 -19.83
N GLY A 9 15.16 12.84 -19.79
CA GLY A 9 15.65 14.03 -19.08
C GLY A 9 15.70 13.90 -17.55
N LYS A 10 15.39 12.73 -16.98
CA LYS A 10 15.53 12.44 -15.56
C LYS A 10 16.73 11.54 -15.33
N ASN A 11 17.55 11.87 -14.33
CA ASN A 11 18.74 11.08 -13.99
C ASN A 11 18.37 10.00 -12.98
N PHE A 12 18.44 8.74 -13.39
CA PHE A 12 18.23 7.58 -12.52
C PHE A 12 19.57 7.00 -12.08
N SER A 13 19.63 6.43 -10.88
CA SER A 13 20.80 5.67 -10.45
C SER A 13 20.93 4.38 -11.26
N ASP A 14 22.17 3.93 -11.50
CA ASP A 14 22.46 2.72 -12.29
C ASP A 14 21.83 1.43 -11.74
N LYS A 15 21.36 1.46 -10.49
CA LYS A 15 20.71 0.33 -9.80
C LYS A 15 19.23 0.22 -10.08
N ILE A 16 18.62 1.12 -10.87
CA ILE A 16 17.20 1.11 -11.18
C ILE A 16 16.98 0.70 -12.62
N SER A 17 16.10 -0.27 -12.82
CA SER A 17 15.54 -0.56 -14.13
C SER A 17 14.10 -0.02 -14.24
N ILE A 18 13.76 0.58 -15.36
CA ILE A 18 12.39 1.01 -15.65
C ILE A 18 11.42 -0.18 -15.65
N ALA A 19 11.92 -1.40 -15.93
CA ALA A 19 11.13 -2.62 -15.85
C ALA A 19 10.69 -2.92 -14.40
N GLN A 20 11.55 -2.71 -13.41
CA GLN A 20 11.18 -2.88 -11.99
C GLN A 20 10.08 -1.88 -11.56
N ILE A 21 10.15 -0.63 -12.04
CA ILE A 21 9.09 0.34 -11.77
C ILE A 21 7.79 -0.11 -12.43
N ALA A 22 7.84 -0.61 -13.68
CA ALA A 22 6.66 -1.07 -14.42
C ALA A 22 5.94 -2.22 -13.71
N GLN A 23 6.68 -3.20 -13.17
CA GLN A 23 6.11 -4.34 -12.45
C GLN A 23 5.31 -3.90 -11.20
N ARG A 24 5.74 -2.81 -10.55
CA ARG A 24 5.14 -2.30 -9.32
C ARG A 24 4.05 -1.26 -9.55
N THR A 25 3.83 -0.85 -10.79
CA THR A 25 2.84 0.16 -11.18
C THR A 25 1.73 -0.41 -12.05
N ILE A 26 1.41 -1.69 -11.86
CA ILE A 26 0.28 -2.35 -12.52
C ILE A 26 -1.01 -1.61 -12.12
N GLY A 27 -1.83 -1.25 -13.10
CA GLY A 27 -3.06 -0.48 -12.91
C GLY A 27 -2.90 1.05 -12.91
N PHE A 28 -1.67 1.58 -12.98
CA PHE A 28 -1.45 3.02 -13.10
C PHE A 28 -1.79 3.50 -14.52
N SER A 29 -2.48 4.64 -14.61
CA SER A 29 -2.66 5.35 -15.88
C SER A 29 -1.36 6.00 -16.35
N GLY A 30 -1.32 6.42 -17.61
CA GLY A 30 -0.18 7.19 -18.13
C GLY A 30 0.10 8.48 -17.33
N ALA A 31 -0.96 9.13 -16.85
CA ALA A 31 -0.86 10.32 -15.99
C ALA A 31 -0.25 10.00 -14.62
N ASP A 32 -0.64 8.88 -13.99
CA ASP A 32 -0.08 8.44 -12.71
C ASP A 32 1.42 8.12 -12.85
N LEU A 33 1.81 7.45 -13.96
CA LEU A 33 3.20 7.13 -14.24
C LEU A 33 4.05 8.40 -14.46
N ALA A 34 3.51 9.39 -15.16
CA ALA A 34 4.16 10.69 -15.33
C ALA A 34 4.33 11.39 -13.99
N ASN A 35 3.27 11.45 -13.18
CA ASN A 35 3.28 12.04 -11.85
C ASN A 35 4.28 11.34 -10.93
N LEU A 36 4.32 10.01 -10.93
CA LEU A 36 5.25 9.20 -10.16
C LEU A 36 6.71 9.61 -10.40
N LEU A 37 7.11 9.67 -11.68
CA LEU A 37 8.49 10.01 -12.01
C LEU A 37 8.83 11.48 -11.75
N ASN A 38 7.84 12.37 -11.84
CA ASN A 38 8.01 13.78 -11.47
C ASN A 38 8.18 13.96 -9.97
N GLU A 39 7.29 13.34 -9.16
CA GLU A 39 7.41 13.35 -7.70
C GLU A 39 8.73 12.74 -7.23
N ALA A 40 9.18 11.63 -7.83
CA ALA A 40 10.46 11.02 -7.51
C ALA A 40 11.65 11.96 -7.82
N ALA A 41 11.60 12.69 -8.92
CA ALA A 41 12.62 13.69 -9.27
C ALA A 41 12.64 14.87 -8.28
N ILE A 42 11.45 15.40 -7.92
CA ILE A 42 11.30 16.46 -6.92
C ILE A 42 11.86 16.01 -5.56
N LEU A 43 11.54 14.78 -5.13
CA LEU A 43 12.07 14.21 -3.90
C LEU A 43 13.57 14.05 -3.90
N ALA A 44 14.16 13.57 -5.00
CA ALA A 44 15.62 13.46 -5.16
C ALA A 44 16.27 14.82 -4.99
N THR A 45 15.75 15.84 -5.67
CA THR A 45 16.24 17.23 -5.58
C THR A 45 16.11 17.79 -4.16
N ARG A 46 14.95 17.61 -3.50
CA ARG A 46 14.75 18.05 -2.11
C ARG A 46 15.71 17.36 -1.12
N ARG A 47 16.10 16.13 -1.41
CA ARG A 47 17.10 15.36 -0.63
C ARG A 47 18.53 15.64 -1.06
N ARG A 48 18.74 16.62 -1.95
CA ARG A 48 20.05 17.00 -2.51
C ARG A 48 20.80 15.83 -3.17
N LYS A 49 20.06 14.94 -3.84
CA LYS A 49 20.61 13.80 -4.60
C LYS A 49 20.74 14.18 -6.08
N ASN A 50 21.80 13.68 -6.72
CA ASN A 50 22.04 13.89 -8.14
C ASN A 50 21.30 12.90 -9.05
N SER A 51 20.70 11.86 -8.48
CA SER A 51 19.95 10.84 -9.21
C SER A 51 18.78 10.32 -8.40
N ILE A 52 17.75 9.86 -9.11
CA ILE A 52 16.57 9.23 -8.54
C ILE A 52 16.95 7.79 -8.16
N SER A 53 16.75 7.41 -6.90
CA SER A 53 16.91 6.03 -6.46
C SER A 53 15.54 5.37 -6.24
N MET A 54 15.54 4.03 -6.06
CA MET A 54 14.30 3.29 -5.79
C MET A 54 13.60 3.78 -4.52
N ALA A 55 14.35 4.35 -3.57
CA ALA A 55 13.77 4.95 -2.37
C ALA A 55 12.87 6.16 -2.68
N GLU A 56 13.27 7.02 -3.63
CA GLU A 56 12.44 8.15 -4.08
C GLU A 56 11.21 7.66 -4.84
N VAL A 57 11.38 6.66 -5.72
CA VAL A 57 10.27 6.05 -6.45
C VAL A 57 9.25 5.45 -5.47
N ASN A 58 9.69 4.66 -4.50
CA ASN A 58 8.82 4.05 -3.50
C ASN A 58 8.06 5.09 -2.67
N THR A 59 8.76 6.14 -2.20
CA THR A 59 8.13 7.22 -1.45
C THR A 59 7.08 7.96 -2.29
N SER A 60 7.35 8.15 -3.58
CA SER A 60 6.41 8.80 -4.50
C SER A 60 5.20 7.92 -4.81
N MET A 61 5.40 6.61 -4.96
CA MET A 61 4.30 5.65 -5.09
C MET A 61 3.38 5.72 -3.87
N ASP A 62 3.95 5.67 -2.67
CA ASP A 62 3.18 5.78 -1.43
C ASP A 62 2.34 7.07 -1.39
N ARG A 63 2.91 8.20 -1.84
CA ARG A 63 2.20 9.49 -1.90
C ARG A 63 1.04 9.50 -2.88
N ILE A 64 1.21 8.89 -4.04
CA ILE A 64 0.18 8.86 -5.09
C ILE A 64 -0.96 7.94 -4.69
N ILE A 65 -0.64 6.78 -4.12
CA ILE A 65 -1.61 5.72 -3.84
C ILE A 65 -2.36 5.98 -2.53
N ILE A 66 -1.63 6.32 -1.46
CA ILE A 66 -2.16 6.39 -0.10
C ILE A 66 -2.32 7.84 0.37
N GLY A 67 -1.60 8.77 -0.26
CA GLY A 67 -1.58 10.18 0.12
C GLY A 67 -0.31 10.62 0.85
N LEU A 68 -0.30 11.89 1.25
CA LEU A 68 0.82 12.48 1.98
C LEU A 68 0.98 11.87 3.37
N GLU A 69 2.21 11.78 3.85
CA GLU A 69 2.51 11.37 5.21
C GLU A 69 1.88 12.32 6.22
N GLY A 70 1.03 11.76 7.09
CA GLY A 70 0.47 12.47 8.22
C GLY A 70 1.47 12.57 9.37
N LYS A 71 1.21 13.48 10.30
CA LYS A 71 1.98 13.52 11.55
C LYS A 71 1.64 12.30 12.40
N GLN A 72 2.65 11.58 12.84
CA GLN A 72 2.49 10.48 13.79
C GLN A 72 2.10 11.05 15.17
N VAL A 73 0.82 11.06 15.48
CA VAL A 73 0.29 11.52 16.80
C VAL A 73 -0.14 10.33 17.68
N LEU A 74 0.04 9.10 17.20
CA LEU A 74 -0.44 7.92 17.90
C LEU A 74 0.34 7.67 19.21
N ARG A 75 -0.39 7.58 20.32
CA ARG A 75 0.12 7.03 21.58
C ARG A 75 0.60 5.59 21.36
N VAL A 76 1.53 5.12 22.18
CA VAL A 76 2.13 3.78 22.05
C VAL A 76 1.06 2.67 21.94
N LYS A 77 0.03 2.69 22.79
CA LYS A 77 -1.07 1.70 22.76
C LYS A 77 -1.83 1.72 21.42
N ALA A 78 -2.18 2.91 20.91
CA ALA A 78 -2.87 3.04 19.63
C ALA A 78 -2.02 2.54 18.47
N ARG A 79 -0.71 2.78 18.51
CA ARG A 79 0.22 2.29 17.48
C ARG A 79 0.35 0.76 17.50
N GLN A 80 0.34 0.14 18.69
CA GLN A 80 0.33 -1.32 18.82
C GLN A 80 -0.97 -1.92 18.25
N LEU A 81 -2.13 -1.33 18.57
CA LEU A 81 -3.42 -1.76 18.02
C LEU A 81 -3.43 -1.70 16.49
N THR A 82 -2.99 -0.58 15.92
CA THR A 82 -2.85 -0.46 14.45
C THR A 82 -1.89 -1.51 13.88
N ALA A 83 -0.79 -1.83 14.57
CA ALA A 83 0.15 -2.85 14.13
C ALA A 83 -0.49 -4.24 14.08
N PHE A 84 -1.26 -4.62 15.09
CA PHE A 84 -1.98 -5.90 15.09
C PHE A 84 -3.07 -5.93 14.02
N HIS A 85 -3.79 -4.84 13.83
CA HIS A 85 -4.78 -4.70 12.77
C HIS A 85 -4.17 -4.95 11.38
N GLU A 86 -3.12 -4.22 11.04
CA GLU A 86 -2.43 -4.37 9.74
C GLU A 86 -1.79 -5.76 9.57
N MET A 87 -1.23 -6.31 10.66
CA MET A 87 -0.71 -7.68 10.66
C MET A 87 -1.81 -8.72 10.42
N GLY A 88 -3.02 -8.49 10.92
CA GLY A 88 -4.18 -9.34 10.63
C GLY A 88 -4.46 -9.42 9.13
N HIS A 89 -4.54 -8.28 8.46
CA HIS A 89 -4.71 -8.23 7.00
C HIS A 89 -3.58 -8.94 6.26
N ALA A 90 -2.33 -8.69 6.68
CA ALA A 90 -1.16 -9.30 6.07
C ALA A 90 -1.15 -10.83 6.27
N PHE A 91 -1.39 -11.29 7.50
CA PHE A 91 -1.35 -12.71 7.85
C PHE A 91 -2.42 -13.49 7.08
N VAL A 92 -3.69 -13.08 7.18
CA VAL A 92 -4.77 -13.76 6.47
C VAL A 92 -4.60 -13.65 4.95
N GLY A 93 -4.18 -12.49 4.45
CA GLY A 93 -3.88 -12.30 3.02
C GLY A 93 -2.84 -13.28 2.50
N SER A 94 -1.79 -13.56 3.28
CA SER A 94 -0.75 -14.53 2.89
C SER A 94 -1.24 -15.99 2.86
N LEU A 95 -2.28 -16.30 3.64
CA LEU A 95 -2.84 -17.66 3.70
C LEU A 95 -3.87 -17.94 2.61
N VAL A 96 -4.65 -16.92 2.21
CA VAL A 96 -5.81 -17.16 1.33
C VAL A 96 -5.56 -16.76 -0.12
N ASN A 97 -4.55 -15.93 -0.39
CA ASN A 97 -4.25 -15.41 -1.73
C ASN A 97 -2.95 -16.00 -2.28
N ASP A 98 -3.06 -17.09 -3.04
CA ASP A 98 -1.92 -17.81 -3.63
C ASP A 98 -1.07 -16.95 -4.58
N ASN A 99 -1.64 -15.86 -5.15
CA ASN A 99 -1.00 -15.05 -6.20
C ASN A 99 -0.80 -13.56 -5.84
N GLU A 100 -1.24 -13.13 -4.66
CA GLU A 100 -1.12 -11.73 -4.21
C GLU A 100 -0.13 -11.64 -3.06
N GLY A 101 1.12 -11.30 -3.37
CA GLY A 101 2.14 -11.08 -2.35
C GLY A 101 1.87 -9.80 -1.54
N ILE A 102 2.21 -9.84 -0.25
CA ILE A 102 2.28 -8.63 0.56
C ILE A 102 3.54 -7.88 0.14
N GLU A 103 3.38 -6.71 -0.43
CA GLU A 103 4.50 -5.88 -0.86
C GLU A 103 5.03 -5.01 0.29
N LYS A 104 4.12 -4.49 1.09
CA LYS A 104 4.48 -3.55 2.16
C LYS A 104 3.42 -3.51 3.24
N LEU A 105 3.88 -3.43 4.49
CA LEU A 105 3.09 -3.07 5.65
C LEU A 105 3.72 -1.82 6.28
N THR A 106 2.92 -0.83 6.60
CA THR A 106 3.40 0.42 7.20
C THR A 106 2.46 0.92 8.27
N LEU A 107 3.03 1.48 9.34
CA LEU A 107 2.32 2.19 10.40
C LEU A 107 2.45 3.71 10.27
N ILE A 108 2.97 4.18 9.14
CA ILE A 108 3.04 5.62 8.86
C ILE A 108 1.65 6.05 8.41
N PRO A 109 0.98 6.96 9.13
CA PRO A 109 -0.32 7.47 8.74
C PRO A 109 -0.25 8.17 7.38
N ARG A 110 -1.23 7.92 6.52
CA ARG A 110 -1.34 8.61 5.22
C ARG A 110 -2.81 8.90 4.92
N GLY A 111 -3.11 10.12 4.53
CA GLY A 111 -4.49 10.53 4.32
C GLY A 111 -5.35 10.24 5.55
N ASN A 112 -6.38 9.43 5.41
CA ASN A 112 -7.29 9.02 6.48
C ASN A 112 -6.92 7.70 7.15
N THR A 113 -5.82 7.02 6.74
CA THR A 113 -5.42 5.73 7.29
C THR A 113 -4.36 5.91 8.37
N GLN A 114 -4.41 5.09 9.43
CA GLN A 114 -3.42 5.05 10.51
C GLN A 114 -2.29 4.05 10.24
N GLY A 115 -2.53 3.12 9.34
CA GLY A 115 -1.60 2.13 8.80
C GLY A 115 -2.09 1.68 7.44
N THR A 116 -1.33 0.86 6.75
CA THR A 116 -1.74 0.30 5.45
C THR A 116 -0.95 -0.96 5.14
N THR A 117 -1.68 -2.00 4.76
CA THR A 117 -1.12 -3.22 4.18
C THR A 117 -1.28 -3.16 2.66
N TRP A 118 -0.16 -3.13 1.97
CA TRP A 118 -0.11 -3.05 0.51
C TRP A 118 0.09 -4.43 -0.10
N ARG A 119 -0.71 -4.74 -1.11
CA ARG A 119 -0.62 -5.99 -1.87
C ARG A 119 -0.43 -5.70 -3.35
N THR A 120 0.34 -6.55 -4.02
CA THR A 120 0.48 -6.48 -5.47
C THR A 120 -0.83 -6.95 -6.12
N PRO A 121 -1.48 -6.15 -6.99
CA PRO A 121 -2.67 -6.59 -7.68
C PRO A 121 -2.37 -7.81 -8.54
N SER A 122 -3.22 -8.83 -8.47
CA SER A 122 -3.13 -9.97 -9.38
C SER A 122 -3.50 -9.53 -10.80
N PRO A 123 -2.72 -9.88 -11.82
CA PRO A 123 -3.06 -9.60 -13.20
C PRO A 123 -4.22 -10.46 -13.74
N SER A 124 -4.79 -11.37 -12.94
CA SER A 124 -5.88 -12.22 -13.35
C SER A 124 -7.18 -11.44 -13.52
N SER A 125 -7.72 -11.45 -14.74
CA SER A 125 -8.99 -10.80 -15.10
C SER A 125 -10.24 -11.56 -14.62
N TYR A 126 -10.09 -12.66 -13.91
CA TYR A 126 -11.21 -13.50 -13.48
C TYR A 126 -11.54 -13.28 -12.00
N SER A 127 -12.73 -12.75 -11.73
CA SER A 127 -13.28 -12.66 -10.38
C SER A 127 -14.11 -13.91 -10.10
N SER A 128 -13.53 -14.88 -9.40
CA SER A 128 -14.26 -16.06 -8.94
C SER A 128 -14.91 -15.82 -7.58
N ARG A 129 -15.95 -16.62 -7.22
CA ARG A 129 -16.53 -16.59 -5.88
C ARG A 129 -15.47 -16.79 -4.77
N LYS A 130 -14.45 -17.63 -5.02
CA LYS A 130 -13.35 -17.85 -4.08
C LYS A 130 -12.58 -16.55 -3.83
N ILE A 131 -12.28 -15.77 -4.89
CA ILE A 131 -11.57 -14.49 -4.77
C ILE A 131 -12.38 -13.50 -3.91
N PHE A 132 -13.69 -13.39 -4.13
CA PHE A 132 -14.54 -12.52 -3.30
C PHE A 132 -14.57 -12.96 -1.84
N ILE A 133 -14.68 -14.26 -1.55
CA ILE A 133 -14.61 -14.77 -0.18
C ILE A 133 -13.25 -14.44 0.45
N ASN A 134 -12.16 -14.63 -0.28
CA ASN A 134 -10.82 -14.28 0.20
C ASN A 134 -10.68 -12.78 0.50
N GLN A 135 -11.23 -11.92 -0.35
CA GLN A 135 -11.26 -10.46 -0.10
C GLN A 135 -12.03 -10.11 1.17
N ILE A 136 -13.16 -10.75 1.40
CA ILE A 136 -13.96 -10.58 2.64
C ILE A 136 -13.14 -11.03 3.86
N LEU A 137 -12.53 -12.22 3.79
CA LEU A 137 -11.72 -12.75 4.89
C LEU A 137 -10.56 -11.81 5.24
N VAL A 138 -9.88 -11.29 4.23
CA VAL A 138 -8.80 -10.34 4.44
C VAL A 138 -9.32 -9.02 5.01
N ALA A 139 -10.47 -8.52 4.54
CA ALA A 139 -11.04 -7.26 5.03
C ALA A 139 -11.42 -7.32 6.53
N ILE A 140 -11.96 -8.46 7.01
CA ILE A 140 -12.31 -8.59 8.43
C ILE A 140 -11.13 -8.98 9.32
N ALA A 141 -10.00 -9.40 8.75
CA ALA A 141 -8.87 -9.94 9.50
C ALA A 141 -8.21 -8.92 10.43
N GLY A 142 -8.19 -7.63 10.05
CA GLY A 142 -7.68 -6.57 10.91
C GLY A 142 -8.48 -6.47 12.21
N ARG A 143 -9.82 -6.46 12.11
CA ARG A 143 -10.72 -6.47 13.28
C ARG A 143 -10.56 -7.73 14.11
N ALA A 144 -10.50 -8.89 13.47
CA ALA A 144 -10.32 -10.17 14.15
C ALA A 144 -8.99 -10.20 14.93
N ALA A 145 -7.92 -9.67 14.37
CA ALA A 145 -6.63 -9.56 15.07
C ALA A 145 -6.70 -8.66 16.31
N GLU A 146 -7.42 -7.53 16.24
CA GLU A 146 -7.65 -6.67 17.41
C GLU A 146 -8.41 -7.45 18.50
N GLU A 147 -9.46 -8.21 18.15
CA GLU A 147 -10.24 -9.02 19.11
C GLU A 147 -9.43 -10.12 19.78
N VAL A 148 -8.59 -10.81 19.00
CA VAL A 148 -7.73 -11.89 19.52
C VAL A 148 -6.71 -11.36 20.52
N VAL A 149 -6.11 -10.19 20.25
CA VAL A 149 -5.03 -9.66 21.08
C VAL A 149 -5.53 -8.87 22.29
N ASN A 150 -6.62 -8.11 22.15
CA ASN A 150 -7.07 -7.16 23.17
C ASN A 150 -8.44 -7.50 23.76
N GLY A 151 -9.13 -8.50 23.24
CA GLY A 151 -10.52 -8.82 23.58
C GLY A 151 -11.53 -7.91 22.89
N THR A 152 -12.79 -8.37 22.86
CA THR A 152 -13.87 -7.72 22.09
C THR A 152 -14.21 -6.30 22.53
N GLY A 153 -13.94 -5.94 23.79
CA GLY A 153 -14.23 -4.61 24.36
C GLY A 153 -13.23 -3.52 23.97
N GLU A 154 -12.05 -3.89 23.47
CA GLU A 154 -10.96 -2.94 23.16
C GLU A 154 -10.75 -2.76 21.64
N CYS A 155 -11.69 -3.22 20.83
CA CYS A 155 -11.62 -3.04 19.38
C CYS A 155 -11.86 -1.59 18.96
N THR A 156 -11.14 -1.16 17.93
CA THR A 156 -11.19 0.23 17.48
C THR A 156 -12.18 0.43 16.35
N VAL A 157 -12.50 1.69 16.07
CA VAL A 157 -13.26 2.10 14.86
C VAL A 157 -12.40 2.02 13.58
N GLY A 158 -11.12 1.64 13.69
CA GLY A 158 -10.21 1.53 12.56
C GLY A 158 -10.71 0.60 11.45
N ALA A 159 -11.44 -0.45 11.83
CA ALA A 159 -12.04 -1.41 10.90
C ALA A 159 -13.28 -0.89 10.14
N GLN A 160 -13.72 0.37 10.34
CA GLN A 160 -14.93 0.89 9.69
C GLN A 160 -14.86 0.82 8.17
N GLN A 161 -13.71 1.19 7.60
CA GLN A 161 -13.50 1.18 6.15
C GLN A 161 -13.45 -0.26 5.60
N ASP A 162 -12.87 -1.18 6.34
CA ASP A 162 -12.79 -2.60 5.97
C ASP A 162 -14.17 -3.25 5.96
N ILE A 163 -14.98 -2.96 6.98
CA ILE A 163 -16.38 -3.41 7.05
C ILE A 163 -17.19 -2.82 5.89
N ALA A 164 -17.02 -1.54 5.58
CA ALA A 164 -17.69 -0.92 4.44
C ALA A 164 -17.27 -1.55 3.11
N THR A 165 -15.99 -1.87 2.95
CA THR A 165 -15.46 -2.56 1.76
C THR A 165 -16.04 -3.97 1.65
N MET A 166 -16.04 -4.74 2.75
CA MET A 166 -16.65 -6.05 2.81
C MET A 166 -18.14 -6.02 2.41
N THR A 167 -18.90 -5.08 2.97
CA THR A 167 -20.35 -4.95 2.70
C THR A 167 -20.65 -4.61 1.23
N ARG A 168 -19.75 -3.92 0.56
CA ARG A 168 -19.89 -3.62 -0.89
C ARG A 168 -19.50 -4.81 -1.78
N THR A 169 -18.71 -5.74 -1.25
CA THR A 169 -18.24 -6.92 -1.98
C THR A 169 -19.28 -8.04 -1.98
N VAL A 170 -20.20 -8.04 -1.00
CA VAL A 170 -21.35 -8.98 -0.89
C VAL A 170 -22.52 -8.50 -1.73
#